data_2c4f625463fc17e4bf4246c81b1ac96e
#
_entry.id   2c4f625463fc17e4bf4246c81b1ac96e
#
_cell.length_a   1.000
_cell.length_b   1.000
_cell.length_c   1.000
_cell.angle_alpha   90.00
_cell.angle_beta   90.00
_cell.angle_gamma   90.00
#
_symmetry.space_group_name_H-M   'P 1'
#
loop_
_entity.id
_entity.type
_entity.pdbx_description
1 polymer ?
#
loop_
_entity_poly.entity_id
_entity_poly.type
_entity_poly.pdbx_seq_one_letter_code
_entity_poly.pdbx_strand_id
1 'polypeptide(L)'
;MIKIIANGYFRSGTTMTWELLKNNLKGYQCFYEPLHRSLALEITNEVAGRQRNKKFGHDLMESYTKLDEKTLRKLLLNHPNSTKYRFLDLQSLYNYLDIFNKMSDKVFLQTNTLHYFLDILNEQYDCKIIHIIRHPLSVYESITKSASSSPNRIRAGIETFVKKYFTQNMFGIKNEFNWILKRVGKPETYYQNPLIRLKFKMSLFEKFVVVWTVSNYQALKSVDQCNGFILVYEDFLKNPEKVTGRLSNYLGVKIKNNQCVNKTKLQSFKNIKHFKKV
;
A
#
# COMPACT_ATOMS: atom_id res chain seq x y z
N MET A 1 12.84 -0.93 -17.51
CA MET A 1 11.92 0.22 -17.44
C MET A 1 10.70 -0.13 -16.60
N ILE A 2 10.20 0.77 -15.79
CA ILE A 2 8.96 0.60 -15.04
C ILE A 2 7.79 0.54 -16.04
N LYS A 3 7.07 -0.57 -16.07
CA LYS A 3 5.94 -0.80 -16.97
C LYS A 3 4.60 -0.90 -16.26
N ILE A 4 4.60 -1.24 -14.98
CA ILE A 4 3.39 -1.39 -14.17
C ILE A 4 3.66 -0.89 -12.76
N ILE A 5 2.78 -0.06 -12.24
CA ILE A 5 2.70 0.34 -10.83
C ILE A 5 1.34 -0.08 -10.29
N ALA A 6 1.32 -1.00 -9.31
CA ALA A 6 0.13 -1.31 -8.54
C ALA A 6 0.20 -0.61 -7.19
N ASN A 7 -0.77 0.24 -6.91
CA ASN A 7 -0.86 1.00 -5.68
C ASN A 7 -2.17 0.72 -4.95
N GLY A 8 -2.15 0.77 -3.63
CA GLY A 8 -3.35 0.65 -2.81
C GLY A 8 -3.07 1.09 -1.38
N TYR A 9 -4.09 1.48 -0.63
CA TYR A 9 -3.91 1.79 0.76
C TYR A 9 -3.47 0.53 1.55
N PHE A 10 -2.78 0.72 2.66
CA PHE A 10 -2.39 -0.40 3.53
C PHE A 10 -3.57 -1.31 3.86
N ARG A 11 -3.41 -2.63 3.81
CA ARG A 11 -4.43 -3.65 4.08
C ARG A 11 -5.58 -3.70 3.06
N SER A 12 -5.42 -3.11 1.89
CA SER A 12 -6.41 -3.14 0.81
C SER A 12 -6.30 -4.38 -0.10
N GLY A 13 -5.44 -5.35 0.22
CA GLY A 13 -5.23 -6.54 -0.63
C GLY A 13 -4.04 -6.40 -1.59
N THR A 14 -3.16 -5.45 -1.34
CA THR A 14 -1.98 -5.17 -2.17
C THR A 14 -1.02 -6.35 -2.29
N THR A 15 -0.81 -7.12 -1.21
CA THR A 15 0.02 -8.34 -1.24
C THR A 15 -0.59 -9.41 -2.16
N MET A 16 -1.91 -9.62 -2.07
CA MET A 16 -2.62 -10.57 -2.95
C MET A 16 -2.50 -10.15 -4.42
N THR A 17 -2.68 -8.87 -4.71
CA THR A 17 -2.54 -8.34 -6.08
C THR A 17 -1.10 -8.47 -6.58
N TRP A 18 -0.11 -8.24 -5.70
CA TRP A 18 1.29 -8.46 -6.06
C TRP A 18 1.58 -9.91 -6.40
N GLU A 19 1.11 -10.86 -5.61
CA GLU A 19 1.25 -12.30 -5.89
C GLU A 19 0.59 -12.70 -7.20
N LEU A 20 -0.66 -12.24 -7.41
CA LEU A 20 -1.38 -12.47 -8.65
C LEU A 20 -0.56 -12.01 -9.85
N LEU A 21 -0.05 -10.78 -9.80
CA LEU A 21 0.69 -10.19 -10.91
C LEU A 21 2.07 -10.82 -11.05
N LYS A 22 2.85 -11.01 -9.98
CA LYS A 22 4.16 -11.66 -10.01
C LYS A 22 4.10 -13.03 -10.70
N ASN A 23 3.08 -13.83 -10.38
CA ASN A 23 2.93 -15.17 -10.92
C ASN A 23 2.53 -15.20 -12.41
N ASN A 24 2.00 -14.12 -12.95
CA ASN A 24 1.52 -14.02 -14.32
C ASN A 24 2.39 -13.14 -15.24
N LEU A 25 3.16 -12.21 -14.69
CA LEU A 25 4.02 -11.28 -15.43
C LEU A 25 5.38 -11.93 -15.74
N LYS A 26 5.39 -12.84 -16.72
CA LYS A 26 6.63 -13.50 -17.15
C LYS A 26 7.63 -12.49 -17.72
N GLY A 27 8.89 -12.59 -17.30
CA GLY A 27 9.96 -11.71 -17.75
C GLY A 27 9.97 -10.33 -17.09
N TYR A 28 9.12 -10.08 -16.09
CA TYR A 28 9.18 -8.87 -15.27
C TYR A 28 10.04 -9.09 -14.03
N GLN A 29 10.84 -8.08 -13.68
CA GLN A 29 11.34 -7.95 -12.31
C GLN A 29 10.26 -7.31 -11.45
N CYS A 30 9.84 -8.01 -10.40
CA CYS A 30 8.72 -7.62 -9.55
C CYS A 30 9.22 -7.20 -8.17
N PHE A 31 9.01 -5.96 -7.76
CA PHE A 31 9.45 -5.43 -6.47
C PHE A 31 8.25 -5.13 -5.57
N TYR A 32 8.25 -5.75 -4.39
CA TYR A 32 7.22 -5.56 -3.37
C TYR A 32 7.58 -4.41 -2.44
N GLU A 33 6.68 -3.45 -2.29
CA GLU A 33 6.80 -2.29 -1.39
C GLU A 33 8.17 -1.58 -1.42
N PRO A 34 8.67 -1.11 -2.58
CA PRO A 34 9.97 -0.47 -2.68
C PRO A 34 10.11 0.77 -1.78
N LEU A 35 9.01 1.40 -1.39
CA LEU A 35 8.96 2.54 -0.50
C LEU A 35 8.67 2.15 0.96
N HIS A 36 8.83 0.87 1.32
CA HIS A 36 8.59 0.43 2.70
C HIS A 36 9.66 1.00 3.64
N ARG A 37 9.20 1.66 4.71
CA ARG A 37 10.11 2.38 5.65
C ARG A 37 11.22 1.50 6.27
N SER A 38 11.01 0.21 6.36
CA SER A 38 11.96 -0.75 6.91
C SER A 38 12.53 -1.65 5.81
N LEU A 39 12.60 -1.19 4.56
CA LEU A 39 13.03 -2.02 3.43
C LEU A 39 14.37 -2.70 3.70
N ALA A 40 15.38 -1.98 4.18
CA ALA A 40 16.69 -2.55 4.52
C ALA A 40 16.59 -3.68 5.57
N LEU A 41 15.77 -3.48 6.61
CA LEU A 41 15.55 -4.47 7.65
C LEU A 41 14.82 -5.71 7.13
N GLU A 42 13.82 -5.52 6.27
CA GLU A 42 13.07 -6.63 5.67
C GLU A 42 13.96 -7.46 4.75
N ILE A 43 14.81 -6.82 3.94
CA ILE A 43 15.80 -7.51 3.10
C ILE A 43 16.80 -8.28 3.96
N THR A 44 17.33 -7.66 5.03
CA THR A 44 18.28 -8.32 5.94
C THR A 44 17.64 -9.53 6.64
N ASN A 45 16.38 -9.42 7.05
CA ASN A 45 15.64 -10.54 7.65
C ASN A 45 15.41 -11.68 6.65
N GLU A 46 15.18 -11.36 5.37
CA GLU A 46 15.02 -12.34 4.31
C GLU A 46 16.30 -13.11 4.08
N VAL A 47 17.43 -12.41 3.90
CA VAL A 47 18.77 -13.03 3.74
C VAL A 47 19.13 -13.92 4.94
N ALA A 48 18.75 -13.50 6.16
CA ALA A 48 19.01 -14.27 7.37
C ALA A 48 18.01 -15.42 7.62
N GLY A 49 17.08 -15.68 6.70
CA GLY A 49 16.02 -16.69 6.86
C GLY A 49 15.02 -16.38 7.97
N ARG A 50 15.02 -15.15 8.49
CA ARG A 50 14.15 -14.68 9.58
C ARG A 50 12.82 -14.13 9.07
N GLN A 51 12.17 -14.84 8.18
CA GLN A 51 10.93 -14.38 7.55
C GLN A 51 9.84 -14.06 8.57
N ARG A 52 9.43 -12.80 8.68
CA ARG A 52 8.27 -12.40 9.47
C ARG A 52 6.94 -12.84 8.83
N ASN A 53 6.93 -13.04 7.52
CA ASN A 53 5.70 -13.26 6.74
C ASN A 53 5.52 -14.68 6.22
N LYS A 54 6.07 -15.72 6.87
CA LYS A 54 5.80 -17.14 6.57
C LYS A 54 4.30 -17.48 6.45
N LYS A 55 3.43 -16.61 6.99
CA LYS A 55 1.98 -16.78 6.96
C LYS A 55 1.39 -16.86 5.55
N PHE A 56 2.05 -16.28 4.56
CA PHE A 56 1.60 -16.32 3.16
C PHE A 56 2.46 -17.25 2.29
N GLY A 57 3.54 -17.81 2.83
CA GLY A 57 4.39 -18.75 2.09
C GLY A 57 5.16 -18.15 0.91
N HIS A 58 5.31 -16.81 0.88
CA HIS A 58 5.94 -16.09 -0.21
C HIS A 58 7.15 -15.33 0.26
N ASP A 59 8.18 -15.36 -0.58
CA ASP A 59 9.38 -14.56 -0.46
C ASP A 59 9.11 -13.17 -1.06
N LEU A 60 8.65 -12.25 -0.22
CA LEU A 60 8.30 -10.90 -0.65
C LEU A 60 9.51 -10.07 -1.07
N MET A 61 10.69 -10.38 -0.50
CA MET A 61 11.94 -9.65 -0.74
C MET A 61 12.88 -10.33 -1.73
N GLU A 62 12.49 -11.46 -2.30
CA GLU A 62 13.31 -12.26 -3.23
C GLU A 62 13.97 -11.45 -4.34
N SER A 63 13.22 -10.50 -4.94
CA SER A 63 13.77 -9.68 -6.02
C SER A 63 14.89 -8.76 -5.57
N TYR A 64 14.89 -8.35 -4.30
CA TYR A 64 15.96 -7.53 -3.73
C TYR A 64 17.18 -8.36 -3.37
N THR A 65 17.02 -9.59 -2.89
CA THR A 65 18.13 -10.47 -2.53
C THR A 65 18.89 -10.99 -3.74
N LYS A 66 18.29 -10.89 -4.93
CA LYS A 66 18.92 -11.25 -6.22
C LYS A 66 19.66 -10.10 -6.90
N LEU A 67 19.60 -8.88 -6.35
CA LEU A 67 20.35 -7.75 -6.86
C LEU A 67 21.82 -7.88 -6.52
N ASP A 68 22.68 -7.39 -7.41
CA ASP A 68 24.09 -7.23 -7.09
C ASP A 68 24.28 -6.21 -5.95
N GLU A 69 25.38 -6.35 -5.21
CA GLU A 69 25.64 -5.55 -4.02
C GLU A 69 25.67 -4.04 -4.33
N LYS A 70 26.23 -3.63 -5.46
CA LYS A 70 26.34 -2.24 -5.88
C LYS A 70 24.95 -1.63 -6.09
N THR A 71 24.08 -2.35 -6.80
CA THR A 71 22.70 -1.93 -7.09
C THR A 71 21.88 -1.88 -5.81
N LEU A 72 21.96 -2.91 -4.96
CA LEU A 72 21.29 -2.95 -3.68
C LEU A 72 21.72 -1.81 -2.76
N ARG A 73 23.04 -1.57 -2.65
CA ARG A 73 23.58 -0.45 -1.87
C ARG A 73 23.08 0.90 -2.38
N LYS A 74 23.09 1.11 -3.71
CA LYS A 74 22.57 2.33 -4.33
C LYS A 74 21.10 2.54 -3.98
N LEU A 75 20.31 1.48 -4.04
CA LEU A 75 18.89 1.50 -3.73
C LEU A 75 18.63 1.88 -2.26
N LEU A 76 19.35 1.28 -1.33
CA LEU A 76 19.21 1.56 0.10
C LEU A 76 19.69 2.95 0.49
N LEU A 77 20.76 3.45 -0.11
CA LEU A 77 21.29 4.80 0.14
C LEU A 77 20.36 5.92 -0.39
N ASN A 78 19.69 5.66 -1.52
CA ASN A 78 18.75 6.61 -2.11
C ASN A 78 17.31 6.38 -1.65
N HIS A 79 17.06 5.42 -0.74
CA HIS A 79 15.72 5.16 -0.24
C HIS A 79 15.18 6.41 0.45
N PRO A 80 14.03 6.94 0.01
CA PRO A 80 13.45 8.13 0.61
C PRO A 80 13.13 7.84 2.07
N ASN A 81 13.59 8.75 2.94
CA ASN A 81 13.53 8.56 4.39
C ASN A 81 12.10 8.30 4.86
N SER A 82 11.94 7.22 5.56
CA SER A 82 10.72 6.47 5.83
C SER A 82 9.59 7.23 6.55
N THR A 83 9.89 8.31 7.23
CA THR A 83 8.86 9.09 7.93
C THR A 83 8.23 10.18 7.05
N LYS A 84 8.81 10.44 5.87
CA LYS A 84 8.43 11.54 4.98
C LYS A 84 7.99 11.11 3.58
N TYR A 85 7.98 9.83 3.24
CA TYR A 85 7.73 9.37 1.87
C TYR A 85 6.35 9.75 1.30
N ARG A 86 5.38 10.02 2.16
CA ARG A 86 4.07 10.55 1.73
C ARG A 86 4.11 12.03 1.38
N PHE A 87 5.20 12.69 1.69
CA PHE A 87 5.46 14.12 1.52
C PHE A 87 6.71 14.36 0.69
N LEU A 88 7.13 13.35 -0.08
CA LEU A 88 8.30 13.43 -0.94
C LEU A 88 8.18 14.62 -1.87
N ASP A 89 9.28 15.31 -2.03
CA ASP A 89 9.45 16.09 -3.24
C ASP A 89 9.58 15.12 -4.43
N LEU A 90 9.03 15.50 -5.54
CA LEU A 90 8.99 14.67 -6.75
C LEU A 90 10.39 14.28 -7.24
N GLN A 91 11.38 15.16 -7.07
CA GLN A 91 12.73 14.89 -7.54
C GLN A 91 13.37 13.73 -6.77
N SER A 92 13.23 13.70 -5.44
CA SER A 92 13.71 12.59 -4.61
C SER A 92 13.01 11.28 -4.97
N LEU A 93 11.71 11.33 -5.26
CA LEU A 93 10.95 10.17 -5.70
C LEU A 93 11.46 9.66 -7.06
N TYR A 94 11.65 10.55 -8.05
CA TYR A 94 12.19 10.20 -9.35
C TYR A 94 13.59 9.60 -9.25
N ASN A 95 14.50 10.25 -8.51
CA ASN A 95 15.86 9.75 -8.33
C ASN A 95 15.90 8.32 -7.78
N TYR A 96 14.96 8.01 -6.88
CA TYR A 96 14.82 6.67 -6.33
C TYR A 96 14.19 5.69 -7.32
N LEU A 97 13.08 6.04 -7.95
CA LEU A 97 12.38 5.16 -8.90
C LEU A 97 13.18 4.92 -10.19
N ASP A 98 14.01 5.87 -10.60
CA ASP A 98 14.92 5.73 -11.73
C ASP A 98 15.93 4.60 -11.55
N ILE A 99 16.25 4.23 -10.33
CA ILE A 99 17.09 3.06 -10.06
C ILE A 99 16.37 1.81 -10.57
N PHE A 100 15.09 1.63 -10.23
CA PHE A 100 14.29 0.50 -10.72
C PHE A 100 14.07 0.58 -12.23
N ASN A 101 13.83 1.79 -12.75
CA ASN A 101 13.58 2.00 -14.19
C ASN A 101 14.76 1.55 -15.06
N LYS A 102 15.97 1.57 -14.52
CA LYS A 102 17.21 1.19 -15.20
C LYS A 102 17.64 -0.27 -14.97
N MET A 103 16.96 -1.02 -14.07
CA MET A 103 17.37 -2.39 -13.72
C MET A 103 17.03 -3.42 -14.79
N SER A 104 15.92 -3.24 -15.50
CA SER A 104 15.39 -4.21 -16.46
C SER A 104 14.48 -3.53 -17.47
N ASP A 105 14.23 -4.18 -18.60
CA ASP A 105 13.28 -3.70 -19.62
C ASP A 105 11.83 -3.75 -19.13
N LYS A 106 11.51 -4.63 -18.19
CA LYS A 106 10.17 -4.79 -17.65
C LYS A 106 10.21 -4.87 -16.12
N VAL A 107 9.79 -3.79 -15.47
CA VAL A 107 9.72 -3.70 -14.01
C VAL A 107 8.27 -3.51 -13.59
N PHE A 108 7.87 -4.28 -12.59
CA PHE A 108 6.60 -4.13 -11.87
C PHE A 108 6.87 -3.71 -10.43
N LEU A 109 6.25 -2.61 -9.99
CA LEU A 109 6.32 -2.11 -8.63
C LEU A 109 4.96 -2.23 -7.95
N GLN A 110 4.92 -2.84 -6.76
CA GLN A 110 3.76 -2.77 -5.88
C GLN A 110 4.04 -1.80 -4.74
N THR A 111 3.15 -0.84 -4.50
CA THR A 111 3.32 0.22 -3.50
C THR A 111 2.06 0.44 -2.67
N ASN A 112 2.22 1.08 -1.50
CA ASN A 112 1.10 1.42 -0.61
C ASN A 112 0.96 2.93 -0.36
N THR A 113 1.69 3.78 -1.11
CA THR A 113 1.92 5.17 -0.66
C THR A 113 1.96 6.21 -1.78
N LEU A 114 1.78 5.78 -3.02
CA LEU A 114 1.86 6.68 -4.19
C LEU A 114 0.51 7.30 -4.60
N HIS A 115 -0.45 7.38 -3.69
CA HIS A 115 -1.81 7.85 -3.98
C HIS A 115 -1.87 9.25 -4.62
N TYR A 116 -0.89 10.09 -4.34
CA TYR A 116 -0.84 11.49 -4.75
C TYR A 116 0.00 11.74 -6.00
N PHE A 117 0.56 10.69 -6.62
CA PHE A 117 1.57 10.81 -7.68
C PHE A 117 1.30 9.89 -8.88
N LEU A 118 0.18 9.18 -8.93
CA LEU A 118 -0.02 8.11 -9.92
C LEU A 118 -0.09 8.62 -11.36
N ASP A 119 -0.76 9.74 -11.61
CA ASP A 119 -0.83 10.42 -12.90
C ASP A 119 0.55 10.91 -13.37
N ILE A 120 1.27 11.58 -12.48
CA ILE A 120 2.61 12.10 -12.76
C ILE A 120 3.60 10.96 -13.04
N LEU A 121 3.49 9.84 -12.32
CA LEU A 121 4.34 8.67 -12.56
C LEU A 121 3.97 7.92 -13.83
N ASN A 122 2.68 7.90 -14.20
CA ASN A 122 2.25 7.38 -15.48
C ASN A 122 2.87 8.18 -16.63
N GLU A 123 2.80 9.52 -16.56
CA GLU A 123 3.39 10.41 -17.57
C GLU A 123 4.93 10.25 -17.64
N GLN A 124 5.60 10.22 -16.47
CA GLN A 124 7.07 10.13 -16.39
C GLN A 124 7.63 8.81 -16.93
N TYR A 125 6.96 7.69 -16.68
CA TYR A 125 7.49 6.36 -17.00
C TYR A 125 6.75 5.63 -18.12
N ASP A 126 5.72 6.21 -18.69
CA ASP A 126 4.84 5.54 -19.67
C ASP A 126 4.44 4.14 -19.15
N CYS A 127 3.89 4.10 -17.95
CA CYS A 127 3.60 2.86 -17.24
C CYS A 127 2.11 2.70 -16.95
N LYS A 128 1.63 1.47 -16.91
CA LYS A 128 0.25 1.16 -16.54
C LYS A 128 0.05 1.28 -15.04
N ILE A 129 -1.03 1.96 -14.64
CA ILE A 129 -1.38 2.19 -13.24
C ILE A 129 -2.55 1.28 -12.83
N ILE A 130 -2.38 0.56 -11.72
CA ILE A 130 -3.45 -0.21 -11.08
C ILE A 130 -3.63 0.35 -9.67
N HIS A 131 -4.86 0.78 -9.33
CA HIS A 131 -5.17 1.18 -7.96
C HIS A 131 -6.13 0.20 -7.30
N ILE A 132 -5.72 -0.32 -6.13
CA ILE A 132 -6.49 -1.28 -5.34
C ILE A 132 -7.26 -0.51 -4.27
N ILE A 133 -8.59 -0.63 -4.30
CA ILE A 133 -9.48 -0.07 -3.30
C ILE A 133 -10.20 -1.18 -2.54
N ARG A 134 -10.38 -0.99 -1.24
CA ARG A 134 -11.10 -1.90 -0.35
C ARG A 134 -11.95 -1.11 0.63
N HIS A 135 -13.09 -1.66 1.02
CA HIS A 135 -14.03 -1.03 1.95
C HIS A 135 -13.33 -0.56 3.24
N PRO A 136 -13.52 0.71 3.68
CA PRO A 136 -12.75 1.32 4.77
C PRO A 136 -12.91 0.57 6.11
N LEU A 137 -14.08 0.08 6.45
CA LEU A 137 -14.26 -0.71 7.67
C LEU A 137 -13.43 -1.99 7.64
N SER A 138 -13.39 -2.70 6.52
CA SER A 138 -12.58 -3.91 6.36
C SER A 138 -11.08 -3.62 6.45
N VAL A 139 -10.64 -2.47 5.95
CA VAL A 139 -9.26 -1.99 6.08
C VAL A 139 -8.95 -1.69 7.55
N TYR A 140 -9.80 -0.91 8.22
CA TYR A 140 -9.63 -0.53 9.62
C TYR A 140 -9.58 -1.75 10.56
N GLU A 141 -10.51 -2.70 10.40
CA GLU A 141 -10.49 -3.96 11.15
C GLU A 141 -9.19 -4.75 10.92
N SER A 142 -8.72 -4.82 9.67
CA SER A 142 -7.45 -5.50 9.35
C SER A 142 -6.25 -4.83 10.00
N ILE A 143 -6.24 -3.49 10.09
CA ILE A 143 -5.22 -2.72 10.79
C ILE A 143 -5.23 -3.03 12.29
N THR A 144 -6.41 -2.98 12.92
CA THR A 144 -6.54 -3.21 14.37
C THR A 144 -6.21 -4.65 14.77
N LYS A 145 -6.64 -5.64 13.98
CA LYS A 145 -6.29 -7.06 14.18
C LYS A 145 -4.78 -7.29 14.05
N SER A 146 -4.13 -6.66 13.07
CA SER A 146 -2.67 -6.77 12.87
C SER A 146 -1.89 -6.20 14.05
N ALA A 147 -2.36 -5.10 14.62
CA ALA A 147 -1.74 -4.50 15.81
C ALA A 147 -1.90 -5.37 17.08
N SER A 148 -2.98 -6.15 17.18
CA SER A 148 -3.24 -7.02 18.31
C SER A 148 -2.51 -8.37 18.26
N SER A 149 -2.04 -8.79 17.10
CA SER A 149 -1.36 -10.08 16.91
C SER A 149 0.17 -10.00 17.06
N SER A 150 0.72 -8.87 17.47
CA SER A 150 2.15 -8.73 17.75
C SER A 150 2.55 -9.60 18.96
N PRO A 151 3.60 -10.44 18.85
CA PRO A 151 3.93 -11.46 19.87
C PRO A 151 4.43 -10.90 21.21
N ASN A 152 4.69 -9.61 21.32
CA ASN A 152 5.09 -8.99 22.59
C ASN A 152 3.86 -8.74 23.47
N ARG A 153 3.35 -9.82 24.07
CA ARG A 153 2.35 -9.78 25.14
C ARG A 153 2.99 -9.31 26.44
N ILE A 154 3.01 -8.01 26.66
CA ILE A 154 3.28 -7.46 27.99
C ILE A 154 1.92 -7.11 28.62
N ARG A 155 1.68 -7.69 29.78
CA ARG A 155 0.56 -7.60 30.74
C ARG A 155 -0.63 -6.67 30.41
N ALA A 156 -1.83 -7.19 30.57
CA ALA A 156 -3.14 -6.67 30.12
C ALA A 156 -3.48 -5.17 30.37
N GLY A 157 -2.89 -4.51 31.34
CA GLY A 157 -3.16 -3.09 31.66
C GLY A 157 -2.39 -2.11 30.76
N ILE A 158 -1.20 -2.50 30.31
CA ILE A 158 -0.35 -1.72 29.42
C ILE A 158 -0.78 -1.98 27.96
N GLU A 159 -1.41 -3.13 27.70
CA GLU A 159 -1.84 -3.54 26.35
C GLU A 159 -2.79 -2.54 25.68
N THR A 160 -3.72 -1.95 26.41
CA THR A 160 -4.71 -1.03 25.82
C THR A 160 -4.06 0.30 25.42
N PHE A 161 -3.14 0.81 26.21
CA PHE A 161 -2.42 2.05 25.91
C PHE A 161 -1.40 1.83 24.78
N VAL A 162 -0.64 0.73 24.82
CA VAL A 162 0.33 0.34 23.81
C VAL A 162 -0.38 0.01 22.49
N LYS A 163 -1.50 -0.73 22.51
CA LYS A 163 -2.33 -0.99 21.32
C LYS A 163 -2.79 0.31 20.67
N LYS A 164 -3.31 1.26 21.44
CA LYS A 164 -3.77 2.56 20.93
C LYS A 164 -2.61 3.37 20.33
N TYR A 165 -1.45 3.39 21.00
CA TYR A 165 -0.27 4.12 20.53
C TYR A 165 0.36 3.47 19.29
N PHE A 166 0.53 2.14 19.28
CA PHE A 166 1.09 1.39 18.15
C PHE A 166 0.18 1.44 16.91
N THR A 167 -1.14 1.31 17.07
CA THR A 167 -2.07 1.41 15.94
C THR A 167 -2.00 2.79 15.29
N GLN A 168 -1.90 3.85 16.09
CA GLN A 168 -1.78 5.22 15.59
C GLN A 168 -0.48 5.48 14.82
N ASN A 169 0.64 4.91 15.28
CA ASN A 169 1.96 5.14 14.69
C ASN A 169 2.34 4.12 13.62
N MET A 170 1.86 2.87 13.72
CA MET A 170 2.26 1.77 12.85
C MET A 170 1.89 2.01 11.37
N PHE A 171 0.73 2.65 11.11
CA PHE A 171 0.26 2.96 9.75
C PHE A 171 0.30 4.45 9.41
N GLY A 172 0.90 5.27 10.27
CA GLY A 172 1.08 6.70 10.00
C GLY A 172 -0.21 7.53 9.92
N ILE A 173 -1.38 6.98 10.32
CA ILE A 173 -2.69 7.63 10.23
C ILE A 173 -2.66 9.04 10.83
N LYS A 174 -2.10 9.20 12.03
CA LYS A 174 -2.02 10.51 12.71
C LYS A 174 -1.16 11.51 11.93
N ASN A 175 -0.04 11.06 11.38
CA ASN A 175 0.88 11.92 10.63
C ASN A 175 0.26 12.34 9.29
N GLU A 176 -0.39 11.40 8.60
CA GLU A 176 -1.06 11.65 7.33
C GLU A 176 -2.28 12.55 7.52
N PHE A 177 -3.08 12.33 8.56
CA PHE A 177 -4.18 13.21 8.93
C PHE A 177 -3.70 14.65 9.19
N ASN A 178 -2.63 14.83 9.96
CA ASN A 178 -2.05 16.16 10.23
C ASN A 178 -1.55 16.83 8.94
N TRP A 179 -0.99 16.05 8.02
CA TRP A 179 -0.54 16.57 6.73
C TRP A 179 -1.71 17.01 5.83
N ILE A 180 -2.78 16.21 5.77
CA ILE A 180 -4.01 16.56 5.04
C ILE A 180 -4.56 17.89 5.58
N LEU A 181 -4.66 18.03 6.92
CA LEU A 181 -5.14 19.25 7.53
C LEU A 181 -4.31 20.48 7.17
N LYS A 182 -2.99 20.34 7.08
CA LYS A 182 -2.09 21.44 6.66
C LYS A 182 -2.30 21.87 5.21
N ARG A 183 -2.72 20.96 4.33
CA ARG A 183 -2.94 21.26 2.90
C ARG A 183 -4.35 21.77 2.59
N VAL A 184 -5.35 21.32 3.34
CA VAL A 184 -6.74 21.77 3.18
C VAL A 184 -6.92 23.19 3.75
N GLY A 185 -6.11 23.61 4.73
CA GLY A 185 -6.12 24.98 5.26
C GLY A 185 -5.06 25.85 4.59
N LYS A 186 -5.44 27.04 4.09
CA LYS A 186 -4.42 28.06 3.79
C LYS A 186 -3.63 28.36 5.07
N PRO A 187 -2.31 28.62 5.01
CA PRO A 187 -1.49 28.89 6.20
C PRO A 187 -2.10 29.95 7.11
N GLU A 188 -2.70 30.98 6.53
CA GLU A 188 -3.30 32.15 7.24
C GLU A 188 -4.59 31.77 7.98
N THR A 189 -5.30 30.74 7.54
CA THR A 189 -6.58 30.28 8.13
C THR A 189 -6.44 28.97 8.90
N TYR A 190 -5.22 28.45 9.03
CA TYR A 190 -4.97 27.13 9.61
C TYR A 190 -5.61 26.98 11.00
N TYR A 191 -5.44 27.97 11.89
CA TYR A 191 -6.02 27.93 13.25
C TYR A 191 -7.53 28.22 13.29
N GLN A 192 -8.09 28.82 12.24
CA GLN A 192 -9.52 29.12 12.12
C GLN A 192 -10.27 27.97 11.43
N ASN A 193 -9.57 27.02 10.80
CA ASN A 193 -10.17 25.90 10.10
C ASN A 193 -10.95 25.00 11.10
N PRO A 194 -12.27 24.82 10.92
CA PRO A 194 -13.08 24.00 11.81
C PRO A 194 -12.58 22.54 11.91
N LEU A 195 -11.94 22.00 10.86
CA LEU A 195 -11.34 20.68 10.88
C LEU A 195 -10.17 20.58 11.88
N ILE A 196 -9.45 21.68 12.13
CA ILE A 196 -8.37 21.72 13.11
C ILE A 196 -8.93 21.73 14.53
N ARG A 197 -10.02 22.45 14.76
CA ARG A 197 -10.74 22.41 16.05
C ARG A 197 -11.31 21.02 16.32
N LEU A 198 -11.80 20.32 15.29
CA LEU A 198 -12.29 18.95 15.38
C LEU A 198 -11.18 17.93 15.62
N LYS A 199 -9.93 18.21 15.23
CA LYS A 199 -8.77 17.31 15.36
C LYS A 199 -8.65 16.67 16.74
N PHE A 200 -8.87 17.44 17.79
CA PHE A 200 -8.74 16.96 19.18
C PHE A 200 -9.95 16.13 19.63
N LYS A 201 -11.10 16.31 18.99
CA LYS A 201 -12.34 15.58 19.30
C LYS A 201 -12.50 14.30 18.46
N MET A 202 -11.81 14.20 17.31
CA MET A 202 -11.92 13.04 16.42
C MET A 202 -11.27 11.78 17.01
N SER A 203 -12.01 10.70 17.00
CA SER A 203 -11.50 9.35 17.28
C SER A 203 -10.45 8.92 16.25
N LEU A 204 -9.71 7.85 16.55
CA LEU A 204 -8.76 7.27 15.61
C LEU A 204 -9.45 6.77 14.33
N PHE A 205 -10.65 6.20 14.47
CA PHE A 205 -11.44 5.72 13.34
C PHE A 205 -11.84 6.87 12.41
N GLU A 206 -12.35 7.98 12.95
CA GLU A 206 -12.71 9.16 12.14
C GLU A 206 -11.49 9.74 11.40
N LYS A 207 -10.34 9.83 12.08
CA LYS A 207 -9.07 10.24 11.42
C LYS A 207 -8.68 9.28 10.31
N PHE A 208 -8.83 7.97 10.54
CA PHE A 208 -8.58 6.97 9.53
C PHE A 208 -9.52 7.14 8.32
N VAL A 209 -10.81 7.35 8.55
CA VAL A 209 -11.79 7.55 7.47
C VAL A 209 -11.40 8.75 6.61
N VAL A 210 -11.03 9.88 7.22
CA VAL A 210 -10.56 11.06 6.47
C VAL A 210 -9.33 10.73 5.64
N VAL A 211 -8.32 10.10 6.23
CA VAL A 211 -7.10 9.72 5.52
C VAL A 211 -7.39 8.76 4.37
N TRP A 212 -8.18 7.72 4.63
CA TRP A 212 -8.57 6.73 3.64
C TRP A 212 -9.33 7.39 2.47
N THR A 213 -10.28 8.26 2.79
CA THR A 213 -11.09 8.97 1.77
C THR A 213 -10.22 9.86 0.90
N VAL A 214 -9.39 10.71 1.50
CA VAL A 214 -8.55 11.65 0.74
C VAL A 214 -7.52 10.89 -0.11
N SER A 215 -6.85 9.88 0.44
CA SER A 215 -5.86 9.08 -0.29
C SER A 215 -6.48 8.36 -1.49
N ASN A 216 -7.64 7.70 -1.28
CA ASN A 216 -8.30 6.99 -2.38
C ASN A 216 -8.93 7.96 -3.40
N TYR A 217 -9.50 9.10 -2.96
CA TYR A 217 -10.01 10.12 -3.88
C TYR A 217 -8.92 10.64 -4.82
N GLN A 218 -7.75 10.99 -4.29
CA GLN A 218 -6.63 11.45 -5.11
C GLN A 218 -6.15 10.35 -6.07
N ALA A 219 -6.02 9.12 -5.58
CA ALA A 219 -5.63 8.00 -6.42
C ALA A 219 -6.65 7.71 -7.53
N LEU A 220 -7.95 7.75 -7.24
CA LEU A 220 -9.00 7.54 -8.23
C LEU A 220 -9.00 8.65 -9.29
N LYS A 221 -8.81 9.91 -8.88
CA LYS A 221 -8.67 11.04 -9.80
C LYS A 221 -7.49 10.84 -10.74
N SER A 222 -6.32 10.47 -10.22
CA SER A 222 -5.13 10.18 -11.03
C SER A 222 -5.34 9.00 -11.98
N VAL A 223 -6.01 7.92 -11.50
CA VAL A 223 -6.32 6.74 -12.33
C VAL A 223 -7.25 7.09 -13.49
N ASP A 224 -8.23 7.95 -13.25
CA ASP A 224 -9.14 8.44 -14.30
C ASP A 224 -8.36 9.24 -15.36
N GLN A 225 -7.49 10.15 -14.93
CA GLN A 225 -6.66 10.97 -15.82
C GLN A 225 -5.70 10.15 -16.71
N CYS A 226 -5.16 9.05 -16.20
CA CYS A 226 -4.21 8.20 -16.95
C CYS A 226 -4.84 6.92 -17.53
N ASN A 227 -6.18 6.83 -17.61
CA ASN A 227 -6.88 5.62 -18.05
C ASN A 227 -6.39 4.34 -17.34
N GLY A 228 -6.11 4.45 -16.05
CA GLY A 228 -5.63 3.36 -15.23
C GLY A 228 -6.71 2.33 -14.90
N PHE A 229 -6.33 1.29 -14.17
CA PHE A 229 -7.23 0.20 -13.75
C PHE A 229 -7.57 0.31 -12.27
N ILE A 230 -8.87 0.31 -11.95
CA ILE A 230 -9.37 0.23 -10.58
C ILE A 230 -9.70 -1.23 -10.26
N LEU A 231 -9.00 -1.79 -9.26
CA LEU A 231 -9.26 -3.10 -8.70
C LEU A 231 -10.00 -2.94 -7.39
N VAL A 232 -11.32 -3.23 -7.39
CA VAL A 232 -12.11 -3.31 -6.17
C VAL A 232 -11.92 -4.67 -5.54
N TYR A 233 -11.36 -4.70 -4.33
CA TYR A 233 -10.99 -5.94 -3.63
C TYR A 233 -12.17 -6.88 -3.43
N GLU A 234 -13.31 -6.35 -3.04
CA GLU A 234 -14.53 -7.11 -2.82
C GLU A 234 -15.08 -7.74 -4.11
N ASP A 235 -14.99 -7.02 -5.23
CA ASP A 235 -15.40 -7.56 -6.54
C ASP A 235 -14.46 -8.67 -7.00
N PHE A 236 -13.16 -8.51 -6.74
CA PHE A 236 -12.19 -9.56 -7.03
C PHE A 236 -12.46 -10.83 -6.22
N LEU A 237 -12.86 -10.72 -4.96
CA LEU A 237 -13.22 -11.89 -4.15
C LEU A 237 -14.52 -12.56 -4.60
N LYS A 238 -15.50 -11.78 -5.08
CA LYS A 238 -16.79 -12.30 -5.56
C LYS A 238 -16.68 -12.97 -6.93
N ASN A 239 -15.97 -12.32 -7.85
CA ASN A 239 -15.91 -12.70 -9.26
C ASN A 239 -14.46 -12.61 -9.78
N PRO A 240 -13.55 -13.46 -9.27
CA PRO A 240 -12.12 -13.36 -9.59
C PRO A 240 -11.84 -13.50 -11.10
N GLU A 241 -12.54 -14.38 -11.80
CA GLU A 241 -12.35 -14.59 -13.24
C GLU A 241 -12.75 -13.36 -14.07
N LYS A 242 -13.88 -12.72 -13.74
CA LYS A 242 -14.31 -11.48 -14.40
C LYS A 242 -13.29 -10.37 -14.20
N VAL A 243 -12.79 -10.20 -12.96
CA VAL A 243 -11.83 -9.14 -12.65
C VAL A 243 -10.47 -9.43 -13.30
N THR A 244 -9.97 -10.66 -13.27
CA THR A 244 -8.72 -11.04 -13.95
C THR A 244 -8.84 -10.95 -15.47
N GLY A 245 -10.00 -11.23 -16.05
CA GLY A 245 -10.27 -11.02 -17.48
C GLY A 245 -10.14 -9.53 -17.86
N ARG A 246 -10.79 -8.62 -17.11
CA ARG A 246 -10.65 -7.18 -17.32
C ARG A 246 -9.20 -6.70 -17.12
N LEU A 247 -8.52 -7.18 -16.10
CA LEU A 247 -7.13 -6.86 -15.81
C LEU A 247 -6.21 -7.37 -16.93
N SER A 248 -6.48 -8.56 -17.48
CA SER A 248 -5.74 -9.12 -18.63
C SER A 248 -5.85 -8.21 -19.86
N ASN A 249 -7.06 -7.77 -20.17
CA ASN A 249 -7.30 -6.85 -21.30
C ASN A 249 -6.57 -5.52 -21.08
N TYR A 250 -6.63 -4.98 -19.87
CA TYR A 250 -5.94 -3.73 -19.53
C TYR A 250 -4.41 -3.86 -19.66
N LEU A 251 -3.84 -4.95 -19.14
CA LEU A 251 -2.38 -5.15 -19.16
C LEU A 251 -1.86 -5.66 -20.53
N GLY A 252 -2.73 -6.24 -21.36
CA GLY A 252 -2.31 -6.94 -22.59
C GLY A 252 -1.59 -8.25 -22.30
N VAL A 253 -1.78 -8.84 -21.12
CA VAL A 253 -1.14 -10.08 -20.65
C VAL A 253 -2.20 -10.97 -20.03
N LYS A 254 -2.19 -12.27 -20.37
CA LYS A 254 -3.15 -13.23 -19.79
C LYS A 254 -2.87 -13.42 -18.29
N ILE A 255 -3.78 -12.96 -17.45
CA ILE A 255 -3.75 -13.12 -16.00
C ILE A 255 -4.64 -14.31 -15.61
N LYS A 256 -4.06 -15.36 -15.04
CA LYS A 256 -4.77 -16.50 -14.51
C LYS A 256 -4.89 -16.40 -13.00
N ASN A 257 -6.07 -16.68 -12.47
CA ASN A 257 -6.31 -16.73 -11.02
C ASN A 257 -5.82 -18.08 -10.45
N ASN A 258 -4.50 -18.28 -10.41
CA ASN A 258 -3.91 -19.52 -9.88
C ASN A 258 -3.97 -19.50 -8.34
N GLN A 259 -5.10 -19.89 -7.74
CA GLN A 259 -5.27 -20.16 -6.30
C GLN A 259 -5.04 -18.98 -5.30
N CYS A 260 -4.73 -17.74 -5.74
CA CYS A 260 -4.58 -16.62 -4.82
C CYS A 260 -5.85 -16.35 -3.99
N VAL A 261 -7.02 -16.61 -4.55
CA VAL A 261 -8.32 -16.40 -3.87
C VAL A 261 -8.67 -17.52 -2.89
N ASN A 262 -8.24 -18.76 -3.13
CA ASN A 262 -8.61 -19.89 -2.28
C ASN A 262 -7.99 -19.84 -0.87
N LYS A 263 -6.86 -19.14 -0.71
CA LYS A 263 -6.18 -18.98 0.59
C LYS A 263 -6.74 -17.82 1.43
N THR A 264 -7.39 -16.85 0.80
CA THR A 264 -7.98 -15.67 1.46
C THR A 264 -9.46 -15.84 1.79
N LYS A 265 -9.94 -17.11 1.84
CA LYS A 265 -11.35 -17.41 2.10
C LYS A 265 -11.99 -16.44 3.11
N LEU A 266 -12.92 -15.64 2.60
CA LEU A 266 -14.26 -15.29 3.15
C LEU A 266 -14.42 -15.10 4.68
N GLN A 267 -13.36 -15.03 5.46
CA GLN A 267 -13.50 -14.63 6.87
C GLN A 267 -14.01 -13.19 7.05
N SER A 268 -13.81 -12.33 6.06
CA SER A 268 -14.24 -10.93 6.12
C SER A 268 -15.74 -10.71 5.89
N PHE A 269 -16.43 -11.59 5.16
CA PHE A 269 -17.87 -11.40 4.87
C PHE A 269 -18.81 -11.79 6.00
N LYS A 270 -18.38 -12.65 6.93
CA LYS A 270 -19.24 -13.02 8.07
C LYS A 270 -19.49 -11.86 9.03
N ASN A 271 -18.59 -10.90 9.11
CA ASN A 271 -18.68 -9.78 10.05
C ASN A 271 -19.51 -8.59 9.53
N ILE A 272 -19.72 -8.46 8.21
CA ILE A 272 -20.57 -7.39 7.65
C ILE A 272 -22.05 -7.56 8.00
N LYS A 273 -22.50 -8.79 8.30
CA LYS A 273 -23.88 -9.04 8.75
C LYS A 273 -24.22 -8.42 10.10
N HIS A 274 -23.23 -8.11 10.95
CA HIS A 274 -23.47 -7.49 12.25
C HIS A 274 -23.72 -5.97 12.20
N PHE A 275 -23.33 -5.28 11.11
CA PHE A 275 -23.51 -3.82 10.98
C PHE A 275 -24.85 -3.39 10.35
N LYS A 276 -25.78 -4.32 10.06
CA LYS A 276 -27.14 -3.96 9.61
C LYS A 276 -28.07 -3.54 10.75
N LYS A 277 -27.58 -3.35 11.98
CA LYS A 277 -28.37 -2.96 13.17
C LYS A 277 -27.73 -1.79 13.91
N VAL A 278 -27.33 -0.75 13.21
CA VAL A 278 -27.14 0.60 13.80
C VAL A 278 -27.73 1.61 12.84
#